data_1e8e6a815c0621f943bfc7772904410d
#
_entry.id   1e8e6a815c0621f943bfc7772904410d
#
_cell.length_a   1.000
_cell.length_b   1.000
_cell.length_c   1.000
_cell.angle_alpha   90.00
_cell.angle_beta   90.00
_cell.angle_gamma   90.00
#
_symmetry.space_group_name_H-M   'P 1'
#
loop_
_entity.id
_entity.type
_entity.pdbx_description
1 polymer ?
#
loop_
_entity_poly.entity_id
_entity_poly.type
_entity_poly.pdbx_seq_one_letter_code
_entity_poly.pdbx_strand_id
1 'polypeptide(L)'
;MLLQGQYEAQQAAWIASGSVGIPGPFKPVIEALSIVQPEIILGLLMGGAVVYWFTGASCQAVVTGSYRAVVYIQDHMKLDATTASEKDSKEVVRICTVYAQKGMWNIFIVIFCLALSLSFFNPYFFIGYLVAIAFFGLFQAIFMANAGGAWDNAKKIVEVDLRAKGTPLHAATVVGDTVGDPFKDTSSVALNPVIKFTTLFGLLAVEIAVTIQSQSVKTLIGGFFFIVALVFVYRSFYSMRIPEEDLNADDPKSQPCAPAQKKTADHGLTKTGTSGFVETPGIRAEKSIR
;
A
#
# COMPACT_ATOMS: atom_id res chain seq x y z
N MET A 1 -1.83 -23.19 -21.11
CA MET A 1 -2.47 -24.43 -21.58
C MET A 1 -3.87 -24.18 -22.16
N LEU A 2 -4.83 -23.60 -21.44
CA LEU A 2 -6.20 -23.38 -21.93
C LEU A 2 -6.27 -22.57 -23.24
N LEU A 3 -5.57 -21.44 -23.31
CA LEU A 3 -5.54 -20.61 -24.52
C LEU A 3 -4.88 -21.32 -25.70
N GLN A 4 -3.85 -22.11 -25.44
CA GLN A 4 -3.21 -22.95 -26.44
C GLN A 4 -4.15 -24.01 -26.99
N GLY A 5 -4.87 -24.72 -26.10
CA GLY A 5 -5.87 -25.71 -26.51
C GLY A 5 -7.02 -25.13 -27.33
N GLN A 6 -7.47 -23.92 -26.98
CA GLN A 6 -8.49 -23.21 -27.77
C GLN A 6 -7.98 -22.81 -29.16
N TYR A 7 -6.76 -22.31 -29.25
CA TYR A 7 -6.13 -21.97 -30.53
C TYR A 7 -6.03 -23.23 -31.44
N GLU A 8 -5.54 -24.34 -30.91
CA GLU A 8 -5.42 -25.59 -31.63
C GLU A 8 -6.78 -26.14 -32.11
N ALA A 9 -7.82 -26.07 -31.23
CA ALA A 9 -9.17 -26.46 -31.58
C ALA A 9 -9.79 -25.57 -32.68
N GLN A 10 -9.57 -24.25 -32.62
CA GLN A 10 -10.05 -23.32 -33.64
C GLN A 10 -9.29 -23.49 -34.96
N GLN A 11 -7.99 -23.74 -34.90
CA GLN A 11 -7.17 -24.04 -36.07
C GLN A 11 -7.64 -25.34 -36.74
N ALA A 12 -7.89 -26.38 -35.96
CA ALA A 12 -8.42 -27.65 -36.48
C ALA A 12 -9.80 -27.47 -37.13
N ALA A 13 -10.69 -26.69 -36.52
CA ALA A 13 -11.99 -26.40 -37.11
C ALA A 13 -11.89 -25.58 -38.42
N TRP A 14 -10.94 -24.65 -38.52
CA TRP A 14 -10.66 -23.89 -39.72
C TRP A 14 -10.16 -24.78 -40.86
N ILE A 15 -9.22 -25.66 -40.57
CA ILE A 15 -8.69 -26.63 -41.54
C ILE A 15 -9.82 -27.58 -42.02
N ALA A 16 -10.64 -28.05 -41.08
CA ALA A 16 -11.79 -28.91 -41.38
C ALA A 16 -12.85 -28.23 -42.26
N SER A 17 -12.95 -26.92 -42.22
CA SER A 17 -13.86 -26.13 -43.08
C SER A 17 -13.35 -25.97 -44.52
N GLY A 18 -12.19 -26.55 -44.87
CA GLY A 18 -11.60 -26.46 -46.22
C GLY A 18 -10.96 -25.09 -46.52
N SER A 19 -10.77 -24.24 -45.55
CA SER A 19 -10.12 -22.96 -45.73
C SER A 19 -8.59 -23.14 -45.79
N VAL A 20 -7.94 -22.46 -46.73
CA VAL A 20 -6.49 -22.56 -46.95
C VAL A 20 -5.83 -21.30 -46.39
N GLY A 21 -4.87 -21.45 -45.53
CA GLY A 21 -4.08 -20.35 -44.94
C GLY A 21 -4.18 -20.28 -43.41
N ILE A 22 -3.46 -19.32 -42.81
CA ILE A 22 -3.55 -19.04 -41.38
C ILE A 22 -4.90 -18.31 -41.11
N PRO A 23 -5.73 -18.82 -40.17
CA PRO A 23 -6.98 -18.16 -39.84
C PRO A 23 -6.76 -16.70 -39.46
N GLY A 24 -7.33 -15.75 -40.19
CA GLY A 24 -7.13 -14.32 -40.00
C GLY A 24 -7.40 -13.78 -38.59
N PRO A 25 -8.38 -14.31 -37.81
CA PRO A 25 -8.60 -13.89 -36.44
C PRO A 25 -7.73 -14.60 -35.39
N PHE A 26 -6.97 -15.63 -35.76
CA PHE A 26 -6.23 -16.47 -34.79
C PHE A 26 -4.74 -16.19 -34.87
N LYS A 27 -4.25 -15.44 -33.88
CA LYS A 27 -2.79 -15.28 -33.68
C LYS A 27 -2.27 -16.46 -32.87
N PRO A 28 -1.07 -16.99 -33.19
CA PRO A 28 -0.40 -17.94 -32.31
C PRO A 28 -0.31 -17.39 -30.89
N VAL A 29 -0.48 -18.25 -29.90
CA VAL A 29 -0.46 -17.81 -28.48
C VAL A 29 0.84 -17.07 -28.16
N ILE A 30 1.96 -17.46 -28.76
CA ILE A 30 3.25 -16.80 -28.58
C ILE A 30 3.23 -15.35 -29.07
N GLU A 31 2.62 -15.08 -30.23
CA GLU A 31 2.48 -13.73 -30.75
C GLU A 31 1.49 -12.90 -29.94
N ALA A 32 0.40 -13.52 -29.47
CA ALA A 32 -0.59 -12.88 -28.65
C ALA A 32 -0.08 -12.52 -27.25
N LEU A 33 0.92 -13.25 -26.73
CA LEU A 33 1.60 -12.98 -25.45
C LEU A 33 2.82 -12.07 -25.64
N SER A 34 3.08 -11.56 -26.84
CA SER A 34 4.17 -10.61 -27.05
C SER A 34 3.92 -9.32 -26.28
N ILE A 35 4.96 -8.80 -25.64
CA ILE A 35 4.91 -7.54 -24.89
C ILE A 35 4.56 -6.32 -25.77
N VAL A 36 4.71 -6.46 -27.08
CA VAL A 36 4.35 -5.42 -28.06
C VAL A 36 2.84 -5.35 -28.31
N GLN A 37 2.08 -6.37 -27.92
CA GLN A 37 0.63 -6.36 -28.09
C GLN A 37 -0.02 -5.32 -27.14
N PRO A 38 -0.93 -4.48 -27.69
CA PRO A 38 -1.55 -3.42 -26.87
C PRO A 38 -2.27 -3.94 -25.63
N GLU A 39 -2.89 -5.11 -25.73
CA GLU A 39 -3.61 -5.73 -24.63
C GLU A 39 -2.69 -6.06 -23.46
N ILE A 40 -1.49 -6.60 -23.74
CA ILE A 40 -0.49 -6.92 -22.71
C ILE A 40 0.04 -5.64 -22.06
N ILE A 41 0.40 -4.63 -22.86
CA ILE A 41 0.89 -3.35 -22.34
C ILE A 41 -0.15 -2.68 -21.44
N LEU A 42 -1.40 -2.61 -21.87
CA LEU A 42 -2.47 -2.04 -21.08
C LEU A 42 -2.71 -2.83 -19.80
N GLY A 43 -2.61 -4.16 -19.85
CA GLY A 43 -2.67 -5.03 -18.68
C GLY A 43 -1.55 -4.72 -17.70
N LEU A 44 -0.30 -4.58 -18.17
CA LEU A 44 0.85 -4.22 -17.35
C LEU A 44 0.65 -2.86 -16.65
N LEU A 45 0.19 -1.85 -17.38
CA LEU A 45 -0.09 -0.52 -16.82
C LEU A 45 -1.19 -0.58 -15.77
N MET A 46 -2.27 -1.32 -16.03
CA MET A 46 -3.37 -1.48 -15.09
C MET A 46 -2.95 -2.20 -13.81
N GLY A 47 -2.16 -3.26 -13.92
CA GLY A 47 -1.66 -4.00 -12.76
C GLY A 47 -0.73 -3.14 -11.89
N GLY A 48 0.15 -2.36 -12.50
CA GLY A 48 0.97 -1.38 -11.79
C GLY A 48 0.13 -0.33 -11.07
N ALA A 49 -0.86 0.26 -11.77
CA ALA A 49 -1.77 1.25 -11.19
C ALA A 49 -2.54 0.70 -9.98
N VAL A 50 -3.00 -0.54 -10.05
CA VAL A 50 -3.72 -1.20 -8.95
C VAL A 50 -2.82 -1.43 -7.73
N VAL A 51 -1.55 -1.80 -7.91
CA VAL A 51 -0.59 -1.95 -6.80
C VAL A 51 -0.38 -0.62 -6.08
N TYR A 52 -0.16 0.47 -6.82
CA TYR A 52 0.03 1.80 -6.22
C TYR A 52 -1.25 2.33 -5.58
N TRP A 53 -2.41 2.12 -6.22
CA TRP A 53 -3.69 2.46 -5.60
C TRP A 53 -3.89 1.70 -4.28
N PHE A 54 -3.61 0.39 -4.27
CA PHE A 54 -3.75 -0.44 -3.07
C PHE A 54 -2.88 0.07 -1.92
N THR A 55 -1.61 0.38 -2.19
CA THR A 55 -0.70 0.88 -1.16
C THR A 55 -1.15 2.23 -0.60
N GLY A 56 -1.59 3.15 -1.46
CA GLY A 56 -2.15 4.43 -1.05
C GLY A 56 -3.41 4.28 -0.20
N ALA A 57 -4.36 3.43 -0.64
CA ALA A 57 -5.60 3.18 0.07
C ALA A 57 -5.38 2.51 1.45
N SER A 58 -4.45 1.55 1.55
CA SER A 58 -4.13 0.86 2.80
C SER A 58 -3.45 1.80 3.81
N CYS A 59 -2.48 2.61 3.38
CA CYS A 59 -1.88 3.63 4.23
C CYS A 59 -2.91 4.65 4.72
N GLN A 60 -3.77 5.15 3.83
CA GLN A 60 -4.81 6.12 4.18
C GLN A 60 -5.81 5.55 5.21
N ALA A 61 -6.20 4.29 5.05
CA ALA A 61 -7.12 3.63 6.00
C ALA A 61 -6.54 3.58 7.41
N VAL A 62 -5.25 3.24 7.55
CA VAL A 62 -4.56 3.18 8.84
C VAL A 62 -4.37 4.56 9.44
N VAL A 63 -3.89 5.52 8.65
CA VAL A 63 -3.66 6.90 9.12
C VAL A 63 -4.96 7.53 9.60
N THR A 64 -6.07 7.34 8.87
CA THR A 64 -7.38 7.86 9.29
C THR A 64 -7.86 7.18 10.59
N GLY A 65 -7.66 5.87 10.74
CA GLY A 65 -8.00 5.16 11.97
C GLY A 65 -7.19 5.64 13.17
N SER A 66 -5.88 5.83 12.99
CA SER A 66 -4.98 6.34 14.02
C SER A 66 -5.32 7.78 14.41
N TYR A 67 -5.60 8.65 13.45
CA TYR A 67 -6.04 10.01 13.71
C TYR A 67 -7.30 10.07 14.58
N ARG A 68 -8.33 9.27 14.25
CA ARG A 68 -9.56 9.20 15.05
C ARG A 68 -9.32 8.69 16.48
N ALA A 69 -8.39 7.75 16.64
CA ALA A 69 -8.00 7.27 17.95
C ALA A 69 -7.28 8.36 18.77
N VAL A 70 -6.38 9.13 18.13
CA VAL A 70 -5.69 10.26 18.78
C VAL A 70 -6.66 11.34 19.22
N VAL A 71 -7.61 11.74 18.37
CA VAL A 71 -8.68 12.70 18.73
C VAL A 71 -9.46 12.20 19.94
N TYR A 72 -9.88 10.94 19.95
CA TYR A 72 -10.57 10.38 21.11
C TYR A 72 -9.73 10.43 22.39
N ILE A 73 -8.44 10.10 22.30
CA ILE A 73 -7.52 10.16 23.45
C ILE A 73 -7.41 11.59 23.99
N GLN A 74 -7.24 12.58 23.11
CA GLN A 74 -7.12 13.97 23.51
C GLN A 74 -8.39 14.51 24.20
N ASP A 75 -9.57 14.11 23.72
CA ASP A 75 -10.84 14.60 24.20
C ASP A 75 -11.32 13.92 25.49
N HIS A 76 -10.99 12.64 25.69
CA HIS A 76 -11.60 11.82 26.74
C HIS A 76 -10.62 11.29 27.79
N MET A 77 -9.33 11.21 27.47
CA MET A 77 -8.34 10.65 28.38
C MET A 77 -7.57 11.74 29.12
N LYS A 78 -7.38 11.53 30.44
CA LYS A 78 -6.52 12.40 31.25
C LYS A 78 -5.06 12.00 31.03
N LEU A 79 -4.33 12.80 30.26
CA LEU A 79 -2.93 12.54 29.91
C LEU A 79 -1.97 12.61 31.09
N ASP A 80 -2.38 13.28 32.20
CA ASP A 80 -1.59 13.38 33.43
C ASP A 80 -1.74 12.17 34.37
N ALA A 81 -2.64 11.23 34.04
CA ALA A 81 -2.86 10.04 34.85
C ALA A 81 -1.76 8.99 34.56
N THR A 82 -1.30 8.31 35.63
CA THR A 82 -0.29 7.23 35.51
C THR A 82 -0.79 5.99 34.81
N THR A 83 -2.11 5.79 34.75
CA THR A 83 -2.76 4.62 34.13
C THR A 83 -4.04 5.05 33.40
N ALA A 84 -4.24 4.52 32.20
CA ALA A 84 -5.48 4.72 31.46
C ALA A 84 -6.63 3.87 32.06
N SER A 85 -7.86 4.39 31.97
CA SER A 85 -9.06 3.62 32.32
C SER A 85 -9.21 2.41 31.39
N GLU A 86 -9.59 1.26 31.90
CA GLU A 86 -9.87 0.06 31.09
C GLU A 86 -10.95 0.33 30.02
N LYS A 87 -11.95 1.15 30.34
CA LYS A 87 -13.01 1.55 29.41
C LYS A 87 -12.44 2.34 28.23
N ASP A 88 -11.58 3.33 28.53
CA ASP A 88 -11.00 4.20 27.49
C ASP A 88 -10.04 3.41 26.59
N SER A 89 -9.24 2.53 27.18
CA SER A 89 -8.35 1.63 26.42
C SER A 89 -9.14 0.73 25.46
N LYS A 90 -10.25 0.13 25.92
CA LYS A 90 -11.13 -0.67 25.07
C LYS A 90 -11.77 0.14 23.95
N GLU A 91 -12.16 1.38 24.21
CA GLU A 91 -12.76 2.25 23.21
C GLU A 91 -11.75 2.65 22.12
N VAL A 92 -10.51 2.98 22.47
CA VAL A 92 -9.43 3.24 21.50
C VAL A 92 -9.20 2.03 20.59
N VAL A 93 -9.09 0.83 21.18
CA VAL A 93 -8.95 -0.41 20.40
C VAL A 93 -10.15 -0.63 19.48
N ARG A 94 -11.37 -0.37 19.97
CA ARG A 94 -12.60 -0.48 19.17
C ARG A 94 -12.58 0.47 17.97
N ILE A 95 -12.19 1.73 18.16
CA ILE A 95 -12.07 2.72 17.09
C ILE A 95 -11.09 2.23 16.03
N CYS A 96 -9.87 1.87 16.41
CA CYS A 96 -8.86 1.36 15.49
C CYS A 96 -9.37 0.13 14.71
N THR A 97 -9.99 -0.83 15.40
CA THR A 97 -10.50 -2.06 14.79
C THR A 97 -11.61 -1.79 13.77
N VAL A 98 -12.57 -0.93 14.12
CA VAL A 98 -13.70 -0.60 13.22
C VAL A 98 -13.21 0.11 11.95
N TYR A 99 -12.28 1.05 12.08
CA TYR A 99 -11.72 1.74 10.91
C TYR A 99 -10.86 0.83 10.04
N ALA A 100 -10.04 -0.02 10.66
CA ALA A 100 -9.26 -1.03 9.94
C ALA A 100 -10.17 -1.98 9.16
N GLN A 101 -11.22 -2.50 9.77
CA GLN A 101 -12.18 -3.40 9.10
C GLN A 101 -12.90 -2.72 7.94
N LYS A 102 -13.38 -1.47 8.12
CA LYS A 102 -14.03 -0.72 7.04
C LYS A 102 -13.09 -0.48 5.86
N GLY A 103 -11.85 -0.13 6.12
CA GLY A 103 -10.81 0.05 5.10
C GLY A 103 -10.54 -1.25 4.34
N MET A 104 -10.34 -2.34 5.06
CA MET A 104 -10.07 -3.67 4.50
C MET A 104 -11.20 -4.16 3.58
N TRP A 105 -12.46 -4.05 4.00
CA TRP A 105 -13.59 -4.45 3.17
C TRP A 105 -13.67 -3.66 1.87
N ASN A 106 -13.46 -2.34 1.95
CA ASN A 106 -13.48 -1.47 0.77
C ASN A 106 -12.41 -1.88 -0.24
N ILE A 107 -11.18 -2.06 0.22
CA ILE A 107 -10.03 -2.45 -0.61
C ILE A 107 -10.23 -3.87 -1.19
N PHE A 108 -10.71 -4.82 -0.38
CA PHE A 108 -10.94 -6.19 -0.81
C PHE A 108 -11.96 -6.27 -1.95
N ILE A 109 -13.09 -5.55 -1.82
CA ILE A 109 -14.12 -5.51 -2.87
C ILE A 109 -13.55 -4.97 -4.17
N VAL A 110 -12.72 -3.93 -4.13
CA VAL A 110 -12.09 -3.38 -5.35
C VAL A 110 -11.21 -4.44 -6.03
N ILE A 111 -10.30 -5.06 -5.27
CA ILE A 111 -9.38 -6.08 -5.83
C ILE A 111 -10.18 -7.26 -6.41
N PHE A 112 -11.19 -7.73 -5.70
CA PHE A 112 -12.06 -8.81 -6.13
C PHE A 112 -12.81 -8.46 -7.42
N CYS A 113 -13.46 -7.30 -7.45
CA CYS A 113 -14.22 -6.85 -8.60
C CYS A 113 -13.33 -6.55 -9.83
N LEU A 114 -12.13 -5.99 -9.61
CA LEU A 114 -11.17 -5.79 -10.70
C LEU A 114 -10.68 -7.13 -11.26
N ALA A 115 -10.31 -8.09 -10.41
CA ALA A 115 -9.87 -9.40 -10.87
C ALA A 115 -10.95 -10.10 -11.71
N LEU A 116 -12.21 -10.05 -11.28
CA LEU A 116 -13.34 -10.57 -12.07
C LEU A 116 -13.54 -9.79 -13.35
N SER A 117 -13.66 -8.48 -13.27
CA SER A 117 -13.92 -7.63 -14.43
C SER A 117 -12.91 -7.86 -15.54
N LEU A 118 -11.62 -7.75 -15.22
CA LEU A 118 -10.55 -7.80 -16.21
C LEU A 118 -10.40 -9.19 -16.84
N SER A 119 -10.64 -10.26 -16.08
CA SER A 119 -10.62 -11.63 -16.61
C SER A 119 -11.73 -11.89 -17.63
N PHE A 120 -12.89 -11.23 -17.49
CA PHE A 120 -14.01 -11.35 -18.43
C PHE A 120 -13.86 -10.46 -19.67
N PHE A 121 -13.03 -9.40 -19.60
CA PHE A 121 -12.81 -8.53 -20.77
C PHE A 121 -11.94 -9.20 -21.83
N ASN A 122 -10.70 -9.54 -21.47
CA ASN A 122 -9.74 -10.13 -22.40
C ASN A 122 -8.70 -10.94 -21.62
N PRO A 123 -8.51 -12.25 -21.92
CA PRO A 123 -7.52 -13.09 -21.24
C PRO A 123 -6.08 -12.60 -21.39
N TYR A 124 -5.71 -12.04 -22.55
CA TYR A 124 -4.34 -11.56 -22.79
C TYR A 124 -4.06 -10.28 -21.96
N PHE A 125 -5.03 -9.37 -21.93
CA PHE A 125 -4.98 -8.20 -21.05
C PHE A 125 -4.80 -8.62 -19.58
N PHE A 126 -5.56 -9.64 -19.16
CA PHE A 126 -5.52 -10.13 -17.80
C PHE A 126 -4.19 -10.82 -17.46
N ILE A 127 -3.55 -11.51 -18.40
CA ILE A 127 -2.20 -12.06 -18.21
C ILE A 127 -1.20 -10.93 -17.96
N GLY A 128 -1.22 -9.85 -18.75
CA GLY A 128 -0.41 -8.66 -18.51
C GLY A 128 -0.64 -8.06 -17.11
N TYR A 129 -1.89 -7.95 -16.71
CA TYR A 129 -2.29 -7.49 -15.37
C TYR A 129 -1.72 -8.37 -14.26
N LEU A 130 -1.80 -9.70 -14.37
CA LEU A 130 -1.24 -10.63 -13.37
C LEU A 130 0.28 -10.52 -13.26
N VAL A 131 0.97 -10.46 -14.39
CA VAL A 131 2.43 -10.28 -14.44
C VAL A 131 2.81 -8.98 -13.73
N ALA A 132 2.11 -7.88 -14.03
CA ALA A 132 2.37 -6.60 -13.40
C ALA A 132 2.13 -6.63 -11.90
N ILE A 133 1.02 -7.22 -11.43
CA ILE A 133 0.75 -7.37 -9.99
C ILE A 133 1.85 -8.14 -9.30
N ALA A 134 2.35 -9.22 -9.91
CA ALA A 134 3.44 -10.00 -9.34
C ALA A 134 4.73 -9.19 -9.22
N PHE A 135 5.17 -8.54 -10.30
CA PHE A 135 6.42 -7.77 -10.31
C PHE A 135 6.32 -6.47 -9.50
N PHE A 136 5.38 -5.59 -9.82
CA PHE A 136 5.23 -4.33 -9.11
C PHE A 136 4.84 -4.54 -7.65
N GLY A 137 4.02 -5.55 -7.36
CA GLY A 137 3.66 -5.90 -5.99
C GLY A 137 4.87 -6.34 -5.17
N LEU A 138 5.75 -7.16 -5.75
CA LEU A 138 6.98 -7.60 -5.08
C LEU A 138 7.91 -6.40 -4.80
N PHE A 139 8.20 -5.59 -5.81
CA PHE A 139 9.07 -4.43 -5.64
C PHE A 139 8.49 -3.42 -4.66
N GLN A 140 7.20 -3.15 -4.74
CA GLN A 140 6.52 -2.23 -3.84
C GLN A 140 6.50 -2.74 -2.39
N ALA A 141 6.29 -4.05 -2.17
CA ALA A 141 6.34 -4.64 -0.85
C ALA A 141 7.74 -4.51 -0.22
N ILE A 142 8.79 -4.80 -0.99
CA ILE A 142 10.18 -4.66 -0.55
C ILE A 142 10.50 -3.19 -0.25
N PHE A 143 10.10 -2.27 -1.13
CA PHE A 143 10.32 -0.85 -0.93
C PHE A 143 9.67 -0.35 0.37
N MET A 144 8.39 -0.65 0.57
CA MET A 144 7.66 -0.17 1.75
C MET A 144 8.17 -0.80 3.04
N ALA A 145 8.53 -2.08 3.03
CA ALA A 145 9.12 -2.75 4.18
C ALA A 145 10.46 -2.10 4.59
N ASN A 146 11.33 -1.82 3.61
CA ASN A 146 12.62 -1.20 3.87
C ASN A 146 12.50 0.28 4.27
N ALA A 147 11.63 1.04 3.60
CA ALA A 147 11.42 2.46 3.91
C ALA A 147 10.89 2.65 5.35
N GLY A 148 9.87 1.86 5.74
CA GLY A 148 9.36 1.89 7.11
C GLY A 148 10.35 1.32 8.12
N GLY A 149 11.02 0.21 7.80
CA GLY A 149 12.02 -0.44 8.66
C GLY A 149 13.26 0.42 8.92
N ALA A 150 13.63 1.30 8.00
CA ALA A 150 14.75 2.23 8.20
C ALA A 150 14.50 3.18 9.39
N TRP A 151 13.28 3.71 9.54
CA TRP A 151 12.91 4.57 10.66
C TRP A 151 12.84 3.82 11.98
N ASP A 152 12.29 2.59 11.99
CA ASP A 152 12.29 1.75 13.18
C ASP A 152 13.72 1.42 13.64
N ASN A 153 14.60 1.09 12.70
CA ASN A 153 16.01 0.87 13.02
C ASN A 153 16.70 2.14 13.54
N ALA A 154 16.43 3.30 12.95
CA ALA A 154 16.97 4.57 13.43
C ALA A 154 16.54 4.86 14.88
N LYS A 155 15.25 4.61 15.22
CA LYS A 155 14.76 4.73 16.58
C LYS A 155 15.46 3.77 17.52
N LYS A 156 15.64 2.51 17.14
CA LYS A 156 16.33 1.50 17.96
C LYS A 156 17.79 1.86 18.22
N ILE A 157 18.50 2.39 17.23
CA ILE A 157 19.89 2.88 17.41
C ILE A 157 19.91 3.98 18.47
N VAL A 158 19.02 4.96 18.40
CA VAL A 158 18.96 6.04 19.39
C VAL A 158 18.59 5.54 20.78
N GLU A 159 17.68 4.57 20.87
CA GLU A 159 17.25 4.01 22.16
C GLU A 159 18.26 3.07 22.81
N VAL A 160 18.89 2.21 22.03
CA VAL A 160 19.71 1.09 22.51
C VAL A 160 21.19 1.44 22.47
N ASP A 161 21.71 1.85 21.32
CA ASP A 161 23.14 2.09 21.12
C ASP A 161 23.57 3.42 21.73
N LEU A 162 22.84 4.49 21.40
CA LEU A 162 23.13 5.84 21.91
C LEU A 162 22.56 6.08 23.31
N ARG A 163 21.64 5.25 23.78
CA ARG A 163 20.92 5.39 25.07
C ARG A 163 20.37 6.79 25.31
N ALA A 164 19.90 7.43 24.24
CA ALA A 164 19.45 8.82 24.23
C ALA A 164 17.92 8.97 24.32
N LYS A 165 17.25 8.06 25.05
CA LYS A 165 15.79 8.17 25.29
C LYS A 165 15.43 9.50 25.95
N GLY A 166 14.30 10.11 25.52
CA GLY A 166 13.82 11.39 26.07
C GLY A 166 14.54 12.63 25.52
N THR A 167 15.48 12.48 24.60
CA THR A 167 16.14 13.59 23.93
C THR A 167 15.34 14.08 22.70
N PRO A 168 15.59 15.29 22.18
CA PRO A 168 15.00 15.75 20.91
C PRO A 168 15.30 14.81 19.73
N LEU A 169 16.47 14.18 19.72
CA LEU A 169 16.85 13.18 18.71
C LEU A 169 15.92 11.95 18.79
N HIS A 170 15.65 11.45 19.99
CA HIS A 170 14.70 10.36 20.19
C HIS A 170 13.30 10.73 19.72
N ALA A 171 12.82 11.93 20.09
CA ALA A 171 11.52 12.41 19.64
C ALA A 171 11.41 12.46 18.10
N ALA A 172 12.44 12.93 17.41
CA ALA A 172 12.48 12.95 15.95
C ALA A 172 12.41 11.54 15.33
N THR A 173 13.13 10.57 15.90
CA THR A 173 13.11 9.18 15.41
C THR A 173 11.77 8.48 15.71
N VAL A 174 11.09 8.80 16.81
CA VAL A 174 9.73 8.32 17.10
C VAL A 174 8.72 8.83 16.06
N VAL A 175 8.81 10.12 15.69
CA VAL A 175 7.96 10.67 14.61
C VAL A 175 8.23 9.95 13.30
N GLY A 176 9.50 9.73 12.94
CA GLY A 176 9.87 8.99 11.73
C GLY A 176 9.32 7.56 11.72
N ASP A 177 9.46 6.82 12.82
CA ASP A 177 8.91 5.47 12.98
C ASP A 177 7.39 5.46 12.84
N THR A 178 6.68 6.40 13.47
CA THR A 178 5.23 6.54 13.34
C THR A 178 4.78 6.76 11.89
N VAL A 179 5.54 7.51 11.09
CA VAL A 179 5.30 7.69 9.65
C VAL A 179 5.62 6.41 8.87
N GLY A 180 6.62 5.65 9.30
CA GLY A 180 7.06 4.41 8.68
C GLY A 180 6.13 3.21 8.95
N ASP A 181 5.43 3.19 10.06
CA ASP A 181 4.57 2.08 10.50
C ASP A 181 3.50 1.68 9.47
N PRO A 182 2.71 2.58 8.87
CA PRO A 182 1.76 2.23 7.81
C PRO A 182 2.42 1.54 6.62
N PHE A 183 3.68 1.83 6.32
CA PHE A 183 4.41 1.23 5.22
C PHE A 183 4.87 -0.19 5.55
N LYS A 184 5.61 -0.38 6.66
CA LYS A 184 6.20 -1.67 7.01
C LYS A 184 5.18 -2.66 7.55
N ASP A 185 4.28 -2.22 8.44
CA ASP A 185 3.41 -3.11 9.22
C ASP A 185 2.02 -3.30 8.60
N THR A 186 1.61 -2.47 7.63
CA THR A 186 0.32 -2.58 6.97
C THR A 186 0.45 -2.86 5.48
N SER A 187 0.91 -1.89 4.69
CA SER A 187 0.88 -1.99 3.23
C SER A 187 1.80 -3.07 2.69
N SER A 188 3.04 -3.16 3.18
CA SER A 188 4.00 -4.16 2.71
C SER A 188 3.51 -5.59 3.00
N VAL A 189 3.00 -5.81 4.20
CA VAL A 189 2.49 -7.13 4.63
C VAL A 189 1.22 -7.51 3.87
N ALA A 190 0.31 -6.56 3.65
CA ALA A 190 -0.96 -6.80 2.97
C ALA A 190 -0.81 -7.05 1.45
N LEU A 191 0.27 -6.58 0.82
CA LEU A 191 0.54 -6.86 -0.60
C LEU A 191 0.72 -8.35 -0.89
N ASN A 192 1.35 -9.11 0.01
CA ASN A 192 1.57 -10.55 -0.21
C ASN A 192 0.25 -11.34 -0.34
N PRO A 193 -0.72 -11.26 0.59
CA PRO A 193 -2.04 -11.87 0.39
C PRO A 193 -2.76 -11.36 -0.86
N VAL A 194 -2.66 -10.07 -1.20
CA VAL A 194 -3.30 -9.49 -2.39
C VAL A 194 -2.74 -10.10 -3.67
N ILE A 195 -1.42 -10.22 -3.80
CA ILE A 195 -0.78 -10.85 -4.95
C ILE A 195 -1.27 -12.29 -5.08
N LYS A 196 -1.22 -13.07 -4.01
CA LYS A 196 -1.66 -14.47 -4.02
C LYS A 196 -3.14 -14.63 -4.33
N PHE A 197 -3.99 -13.79 -3.72
CA PHE A 197 -5.43 -13.83 -3.99
C PHE A 197 -5.71 -13.49 -5.45
N THR A 198 -5.13 -12.41 -5.97
CA THR A 198 -5.36 -11.98 -7.35
C THR A 198 -4.86 -13.01 -8.36
N THR A 199 -3.72 -13.63 -8.13
CA THR A 199 -3.17 -14.64 -9.05
C THR A 199 -3.98 -15.93 -9.00
N LEU A 200 -4.29 -16.48 -7.84
CA LEU A 200 -5.02 -17.74 -7.72
C LEU A 200 -6.48 -17.60 -8.12
N PHE A 201 -7.16 -16.61 -7.58
CA PHE A 201 -8.57 -16.36 -7.89
C PHE A 201 -8.76 -15.85 -9.33
N GLY A 202 -7.84 -15.03 -9.80
CA GLY A 202 -7.87 -14.51 -11.15
C GLY A 202 -7.68 -15.59 -12.22
N LEU A 203 -6.82 -16.59 -11.99
CA LEU A 203 -6.70 -17.73 -12.88
C LEU A 203 -8.01 -18.52 -12.97
N LEU A 204 -8.68 -18.77 -11.84
CA LEU A 204 -10.00 -19.40 -11.83
C LEU A 204 -11.04 -18.57 -12.59
N ALA A 205 -11.02 -17.26 -12.41
CA ALA A 205 -11.94 -16.36 -13.10
C ALA A 205 -11.73 -16.36 -14.64
N VAL A 206 -10.48 -16.40 -15.11
CA VAL A 206 -10.18 -16.55 -16.54
C VAL A 206 -10.67 -17.91 -17.07
N GLU A 207 -10.49 -18.99 -16.33
CA GLU A 207 -10.94 -20.32 -16.71
C GLU A 207 -12.47 -20.31 -16.94
N ILE A 208 -13.22 -19.72 -16.03
CA ILE A 208 -14.68 -19.52 -16.18
C ILE A 208 -14.98 -18.64 -17.39
N ALA A 209 -14.29 -17.49 -17.51
CA ALA A 209 -14.53 -16.54 -18.61
C ALA A 209 -14.30 -17.13 -19.99
N VAL A 210 -13.28 -17.99 -20.12
CA VAL A 210 -12.97 -18.68 -21.39
C VAL A 210 -14.04 -19.70 -21.76
N THR A 211 -14.68 -20.35 -20.80
CA THR A 211 -15.74 -21.33 -21.02
C THR A 211 -17.04 -20.71 -21.56
N ILE A 212 -17.30 -19.44 -21.26
CA ILE A 212 -18.51 -18.73 -21.73
C ILE A 212 -18.35 -18.39 -23.21
N GLN A 213 -19.25 -18.87 -24.06
CA GLN A 213 -19.20 -18.66 -25.51
C GLN A 213 -19.71 -17.25 -25.94
N SER A 214 -20.66 -16.69 -25.19
CA SER A 214 -21.30 -15.43 -25.57
C SER A 214 -20.43 -14.22 -25.16
N GLN A 215 -19.95 -13.47 -26.15
CA GLN A 215 -19.19 -12.25 -25.92
C GLN A 215 -20.02 -11.15 -25.22
N SER A 216 -21.31 -11.03 -25.54
CA SER A 216 -22.19 -10.06 -24.91
C SER A 216 -22.33 -10.31 -23.40
N VAL A 217 -22.44 -11.58 -22.99
CA VAL A 217 -22.53 -11.96 -21.58
C VAL A 217 -21.22 -11.64 -20.85
N LYS A 218 -20.05 -11.93 -21.47
CA LYS A 218 -18.74 -11.57 -20.90
C LYS A 218 -18.63 -10.06 -20.67
N THR A 219 -18.96 -9.27 -21.68
CA THR A 219 -18.90 -7.80 -21.60
C THR A 219 -19.84 -7.25 -20.52
N LEU A 220 -21.05 -7.83 -20.42
CA LEU A 220 -22.01 -7.42 -19.38
C LEU A 220 -21.49 -7.70 -17.97
N ILE A 221 -21.00 -8.91 -17.73
CA ILE A 221 -20.45 -9.32 -16.42
C ILE A 221 -19.22 -8.47 -16.09
N GLY A 222 -18.27 -8.38 -17.02
CA GLY A 222 -17.04 -7.57 -16.85
C GLY A 222 -17.36 -6.11 -16.59
N GLY A 223 -18.28 -5.51 -17.36
CA GLY A 223 -18.73 -4.13 -17.19
C GLY A 223 -19.40 -3.87 -15.83
N PHE A 224 -20.25 -4.79 -15.39
CA PHE A 224 -20.89 -4.69 -14.07
C PHE A 224 -19.85 -4.65 -12.93
N PHE A 225 -18.93 -5.62 -12.89
CA PHE A 225 -17.89 -5.63 -11.87
C PHE A 225 -16.93 -4.45 -11.97
N PHE A 226 -16.67 -3.95 -13.18
CA PHE A 226 -15.84 -2.75 -13.37
C PHE A 226 -16.48 -1.50 -12.75
N ILE A 227 -17.78 -1.30 -12.99
CA ILE A 227 -18.52 -0.17 -12.41
C ILE A 227 -18.52 -0.27 -10.87
N VAL A 228 -18.76 -1.46 -10.32
CA VAL A 228 -18.70 -1.67 -8.86
C VAL A 228 -17.30 -1.32 -8.35
N ALA A 229 -16.24 -1.80 -8.99
CA ALA A 229 -14.87 -1.47 -8.60
C ALA A 229 -14.62 0.04 -8.60
N LEU A 230 -15.04 0.77 -9.65
CA LEU A 230 -14.87 2.24 -9.74
C LEU A 230 -15.62 2.98 -8.62
N VAL A 231 -16.83 2.55 -8.28
CA VAL A 231 -17.59 3.13 -7.15
C VAL A 231 -16.82 2.97 -5.84
N PHE A 232 -16.27 1.79 -5.59
CA PHE A 232 -15.49 1.54 -4.37
C PHE A 232 -14.12 2.22 -4.37
N VAL A 233 -13.46 2.35 -5.52
CA VAL A 233 -12.24 3.18 -5.67
C VAL A 233 -12.55 4.64 -5.33
N TYR A 234 -13.60 5.21 -5.90
CA TYR A 234 -14.04 6.57 -5.60
C TYR A 234 -14.32 6.74 -4.09
N ARG A 235 -15.07 5.81 -3.50
CA ARG A 235 -15.35 5.80 -2.07
C ARG A 235 -14.08 5.72 -1.23
N SER A 236 -13.08 4.93 -1.65
CA SER A 236 -11.80 4.84 -0.96
C SER A 236 -11.07 6.18 -0.89
N PHE A 237 -11.10 6.94 -1.98
CA PHE A 237 -10.46 8.26 -2.00
C PHE A 237 -11.18 9.31 -1.17
N TYR A 238 -12.50 9.36 -1.19
CA TYR A 238 -13.27 10.47 -0.60
C TYR A 238 -13.80 10.18 0.81
N SER A 239 -14.18 8.93 1.12
CA SER A 239 -14.76 8.60 2.43
C SER A 239 -13.74 8.31 3.53
N MET A 240 -12.46 8.14 3.17
CA MET A 240 -11.39 7.80 4.12
C MET A 240 -10.39 8.95 4.31
N ARG A 241 -10.75 10.18 3.93
CA ARG A 241 -9.94 11.36 4.19
C ARG A 241 -10.10 11.87 5.62
N ILE A 242 -9.02 12.39 6.17
CA ILE A 242 -9.07 13.24 7.37
C ILE A 242 -9.75 14.56 6.96
N PRO A 243 -10.78 15.05 7.69
CA PRO A 243 -11.40 16.34 7.38
C PRO A 243 -10.38 17.48 7.43
N GLU A 244 -10.40 18.36 6.44
CA GLU A 244 -9.47 19.51 6.37
C GLU A 244 -9.75 20.56 7.47
N GLU A 245 -10.96 20.58 8.02
CA GLU A 245 -11.35 21.48 9.11
C GLU A 245 -10.53 21.27 10.38
N ASP A 246 -10.03 20.05 10.59
CA ASP A 246 -9.21 19.72 11.76
C ASP A 246 -7.74 20.14 11.61
N LEU A 247 -7.35 20.66 10.45
CA LEU A 247 -5.97 21.09 10.12
C LEU A 247 -5.76 22.61 10.24
N ASN A 248 -6.78 23.39 10.58
CA ASN A 248 -6.64 24.82 10.75
C ASN A 248 -5.78 25.12 11.99
N ALA A 249 -4.62 25.68 11.74
CA ALA A 249 -3.55 25.95 12.70
C ALA A 249 -3.92 26.98 13.80
N ASP A 250 -5.13 27.51 13.80
CA ASP A 250 -5.61 28.52 14.75
C ASP A 250 -6.32 27.93 15.99
N ASP A 251 -6.49 26.59 16.04
CA ASP A 251 -6.96 25.94 17.26
C ASP A 251 -5.79 25.79 18.25
N PRO A 252 -5.86 26.43 19.44
CA PRO A 252 -4.82 26.30 20.47
C PRO A 252 -4.54 24.87 20.90
N LYS A 253 -5.45 23.93 20.59
CA LYS A 253 -5.31 22.49 20.84
C LYS A 253 -4.49 21.74 19.78
N SER A 254 -4.26 22.36 18.61
CA SER A 254 -3.52 21.74 17.50
C SER A 254 -2.02 22.06 17.50
N GLN A 255 -1.53 22.85 18.44
CA GLN A 255 -0.09 23.11 18.55
C GLN A 255 0.64 21.82 18.98
N PRO A 256 1.65 21.37 18.22
CA PRO A 256 2.54 20.30 18.68
C PRO A 256 3.11 20.71 20.04
N CYS A 257 3.10 19.80 21.01
CA CYS A 257 3.73 20.02 22.32
C CYS A 257 5.10 20.65 22.11
N ALA A 258 5.22 21.96 22.46
CA ALA A 258 6.50 22.63 22.43
C ALA A 258 7.45 21.80 23.33
N PRO A 259 8.69 21.52 22.91
CA PRO A 259 9.63 20.79 23.74
C PRO A 259 9.77 21.56 25.06
N ALA A 260 9.57 20.85 26.17
CA ALA A 260 9.65 21.40 27.51
C ALA A 260 10.91 22.26 27.64
N GLN A 261 10.74 23.56 27.74
CA GLN A 261 11.84 24.48 27.99
C GLN A 261 12.47 24.08 29.33
N LYS A 262 13.69 23.53 29.28
CA LYS A 262 14.53 23.39 30.47
C LYS A 262 14.61 24.77 31.11
N LYS A 263 14.03 24.93 32.30
CA LYS A 263 14.36 26.03 33.19
C LYS A 263 15.87 25.98 33.40
N THR A 264 16.60 26.80 32.71
CA THR A 264 18.02 27.07 33.01
C THR A 264 18.06 27.68 34.38
N ALA A 265 18.54 26.89 35.35
CA ALA A 265 18.96 27.44 36.62
C ALA A 265 20.08 28.45 36.36
N ASP A 266 19.80 29.69 36.64
CA ASP A 266 20.75 30.79 36.57
C ASP A 266 21.81 30.58 37.63
N HIS A 267 22.98 30.08 37.21
CA HIS A 267 24.22 30.17 37.97
C HIS A 267 25.15 31.10 37.17
N GLY A 268 25.20 32.35 37.67
CA GLY A 268 26.14 33.32 37.20
C GLY A 268 27.59 32.82 37.28
N LEU A 269 28.25 32.89 36.14
CA LEU A 269 29.75 32.91 36.09
C LEU A 269 30.17 33.73 34.87
N THR A 270 30.97 34.71 35.19
CA THR A 270 31.69 35.71 34.47
C THR A 270 32.26 35.32 33.10
N LYS A 271 32.18 36.32 32.23
CA LYS A 271 32.88 36.40 30.90
C LYS A 271 34.38 36.25 31.02
N THR A 272 35.00 35.40 30.23
CA THR A 272 36.28 35.65 29.59
C THR A 272 36.28 34.93 28.23
N GLY A 273 36.69 35.69 27.18
CA GLY A 273 36.68 35.26 25.80
C GLY A 273 37.82 34.30 25.46
N THR A 274 37.62 33.58 24.40
CA THR A 274 38.56 33.46 23.25
C THR A 274 37.98 32.45 22.23
N SER A 275 38.13 32.82 20.99
CA SER A 275 37.84 32.06 19.77
C SER A 275 38.56 30.69 19.75
N GLY A 276 37.82 29.62 19.43
CA GLY A 276 38.40 28.33 19.13
C GLY A 276 37.45 27.52 18.22
N PHE A 277 37.86 27.44 16.99
CA PHE A 277 37.32 26.60 15.95
C PHE A 277 37.44 25.14 16.39
N VAL A 278 36.32 24.39 16.51
CA VAL A 278 36.38 22.97 16.82
C VAL A 278 36.18 22.18 15.55
N GLU A 279 37.27 21.57 15.09
CA GLU A 279 37.28 20.55 14.04
C GLU A 279 36.53 19.31 14.48
N THR A 280 35.64 18.80 13.60
CA THR A 280 34.98 17.51 13.72
C THR A 280 35.97 16.36 13.49
N PRO A 281 36.04 15.33 14.33
CA PRO A 281 36.88 14.16 14.08
C PRO A 281 36.27 13.30 12.97
N GLY A 282 37.07 13.02 11.95
CA GLY A 282 36.71 12.16 10.83
C GLY A 282 36.47 10.72 11.25
N ILE A 283 35.37 10.15 10.74
CA ILE A 283 35.07 8.72 10.84
C ILE A 283 36.03 7.97 9.91
N ARG A 284 36.95 7.24 10.51
CA ARG A 284 37.88 6.33 9.82
C ARG A 284 37.10 5.04 9.49
N ALA A 285 36.91 4.79 8.22
CA ALA A 285 36.40 3.52 7.73
C ALA A 285 37.47 2.44 7.88
N GLU A 286 37.24 1.49 8.77
CA GLU A 286 38.08 0.31 8.90
C GLU A 286 37.47 -0.84 8.08
N LYS A 287 38.21 -1.20 7.01
CA LYS A 287 37.98 -2.42 6.23
C LYS A 287 38.32 -3.62 7.09
N SER A 288 37.38 -4.53 7.28
CA SER A 288 37.70 -5.92 7.60
C SER A 288 36.94 -6.85 6.67
N ILE A 289 37.70 -7.39 5.72
CA ILE A 289 37.37 -8.56 4.91
C ILE A 289 37.88 -9.78 5.70
N ARG A 290 36.94 -10.64 6.12
CA ARG A 290 37.13 -12.12 6.10
C ARG A 290 35.78 -12.79 6.31
#